data_5af7a3e36f77c7bfbd969609f9fbbfe1
#
_entry.id   5af7a3e36f77c7bfbd969609f9fbbfe1
#
_cell.length_a   1.000
_cell.length_b   1.000
_cell.length_c   1.000
_cell.angle_alpha   90.00
_cell.angle_beta   90.00
_cell.angle_gamma   90.00
#
_symmetry.space_group_name_H-M   'P 1'
#
loop_
_entity.id
_entity.type
_entity.pdbx_description
1 polymer ?
#
loop_
_entity_poly.entity_id
_entity_poly.type
_entity_poly.pdbx_seq_one_letter_code
_entity_poly.pdbx_strand_id
1 'polypeptide(L)'
;MTLGALIDAGADVDQIIRGIDSLGLEGVEVHVVEVTKGGFRAMQIEVEHPEQHAHRNLKAINKLIDGADDITQKQKALAKKIFQAIGEAEAHVHGTTIDKVHFHEVGAIDSIVDIVGAAIGFDLLGVDEIVASPVPTGRGRIEIAHGICPIPAPATAELLKGIPLVDLAVESELTTPTGAAILKTLVTRFSALPEMTVESIGYGAGSRDLADRANILRLFVGESTTLPESDEVVQLETNLDDVTPEVIAYTKQKLFDAGAVEVFTTPIQMKKNRPGVLLAVLCRPGDLQVMENIIFTETFTFGIRRQLMQRSKRARQACVIETPFGLLQGKLGWRHGERPLFTPEFEACAKMASERRVPIREIYRVAEQSFAEQIEKAFDQHEHDHDGDHSHDHDHDHDGDHSHDHDCGHDHDHDSGKKRKKS
;
A
#
# COMPACT_ATOMS: atom_id res chain seq x y z
N MET A 1 7.80 -17.98 -0.70
CA MET A 1 8.61 -16.85 -1.21
C MET A 1 8.33 -15.54 -0.47
N THR A 2 7.08 -15.07 -0.39
CA THR A 2 6.74 -13.81 0.31
C THR A 2 7.17 -13.86 1.78
N LEU A 3 6.80 -14.91 2.50
CA LEU A 3 7.19 -15.10 3.91
C LEU A 3 8.71 -15.12 4.09
N GLY A 4 9.45 -15.86 3.25
CA GLY A 4 10.92 -15.88 3.30
C GLY A 4 11.53 -14.49 3.06
N ALA A 5 11.00 -13.71 2.12
CA ALA A 5 11.46 -12.35 1.86
C ALA A 5 11.17 -11.39 3.03
N LEU A 6 10.03 -11.53 3.71
CA LEU A 6 9.68 -10.74 4.89
C LEU A 6 10.62 -11.02 6.06
N ILE A 7 10.92 -12.29 6.33
CA ILE A 7 11.86 -12.72 7.36
C ILE A 7 13.27 -12.19 7.05
N ASP A 8 13.73 -12.34 5.81
CA ASP A 8 15.05 -11.84 5.40
C ASP A 8 15.14 -10.31 5.42
N ALA A 9 14.03 -9.61 5.27
CA ALA A 9 13.96 -8.16 5.41
C ALA A 9 13.93 -7.66 6.86
N GLY A 10 13.83 -8.55 7.84
CA GLY A 10 13.90 -8.23 9.28
C GLY A 10 12.61 -8.49 10.07
N ALA A 11 11.58 -9.12 9.48
CA ALA A 11 10.43 -9.54 10.27
C ALA A 11 10.85 -10.64 11.28
N ASP A 12 10.42 -10.49 12.53
CA ASP A 12 10.78 -11.38 13.63
C ASP A 12 10.24 -12.81 13.39
N VAL A 13 11.17 -13.73 13.11
CA VAL A 13 10.87 -15.12 12.79
C VAL A 13 10.19 -15.85 13.95
N ASP A 14 10.59 -15.59 15.19
CA ASP A 14 10.04 -16.26 16.36
C ASP A 14 8.59 -15.83 16.61
N GLN A 15 8.25 -14.58 16.36
CA GLN A 15 6.86 -14.11 16.44
C GLN A 15 5.99 -14.72 15.33
N ILE A 16 6.52 -14.83 14.12
CA ILE A 16 5.82 -15.47 13.00
C ILE A 16 5.55 -16.95 13.31
N ILE A 17 6.55 -17.69 13.78
CA ILE A 17 6.40 -19.11 14.11
C ILE A 17 5.40 -19.29 15.25
N ARG A 18 5.51 -18.55 16.35
CA ARG A 18 4.52 -18.60 17.44
C ARG A 18 3.10 -18.35 16.97
N GLY A 19 2.92 -17.34 16.10
CA GLY A 19 1.62 -17.05 15.51
C GLY A 19 1.08 -18.21 14.67
N ILE A 20 1.92 -18.85 13.87
CA ILE A 20 1.53 -20.04 13.09
C ILE A 20 1.21 -21.22 14.00
N ASP A 21 2.01 -21.50 15.02
CA ASP A 21 1.81 -22.59 15.98
C ASP A 21 0.49 -22.42 16.73
N SER A 22 0.11 -21.16 17.06
CA SER A 22 -1.16 -20.84 17.73
C SER A 22 -2.42 -21.17 16.91
N LEU A 23 -2.27 -21.45 15.59
CA LEU A 23 -3.37 -21.97 14.77
C LEU A 23 -3.81 -23.38 15.19
N GLY A 24 -3.00 -24.11 15.96
CA GLY A 24 -3.30 -25.45 16.43
C GLY A 24 -3.35 -26.49 15.30
N LEU A 25 -2.52 -26.33 14.29
CA LEU A 25 -2.38 -27.30 13.19
C LEU A 25 -1.48 -28.45 13.64
N GLU A 26 -2.06 -29.65 13.86
CA GLU A 26 -1.35 -30.81 14.37
C GLU A 26 -0.23 -31.30 13.43
N GLY A 27 0.97 -31.48 13.97
CA GLY A 27 2.13 -32.05 13.26
C GLY A 27 2.68 -31.14 12.16
N VAL A 28 2.48 -29.83 12.26
CA VAL A 28 3.05 -28.85 11.33
C VAL A 28 4.32 -28.30 11.93
N GLU A 29 5.41 -28.36 11.15
CA GLU A 29 6.69 -27.76 11.50
C GLU A 29 7.11 -26.81 10.38
N VAL A 30 7.53 -25.60 10.75
CA VAL A 30 7.95 -24.56 9.81
C VAL A 30 9.44 -24.34 9.95
N HIS A 31 10.19 -24.62 8.88
CA HIS A 31 11.63 -24.43 8.85
C HIS A 31 12.00 -23.24 7.96
N VAL A 32 12.83 -22.36 8.48
CA VAL A 32 13.41 -21.22 7.74
C VAL A 32 14.83 -21.59 7.37
N VAL A 33 15.09 -21.81 6.09
CA VAL A 33 16.36 -22.33 5.59
C VAL A 33 17.03 -21.32 4.67
N GLU A 34 18.30 -21.03 4.92
CA GLU A 34 19.10 -20.25 3.98
C GLU A 34 19.54 -21.14 2.80
N VAL A 35 19.21 -20.69 1.60
CA VAL A 35 19.54 -21.42 0.35
C VAL A 35 20.22 -20.49 -0.66
N THR A 36 20.86 -21.11 -1.65
CA THR A 36 21.42 -20.39 -2.81
C THR A 36 20.62 -20.69 -4.07
N LYS A 37 20.06 -19.65 -4.71
CA LYS A 37 19.34 -19.74 -5.98
C LYS A 37 20.04 -18.91 -7.05
N GLY A 38 20.55 -19.52 -8.09
CA GLY A 38 21.26 -18.82 -9.16
C GLY A 38 22.47 -18.00 -8.69
N GLY A 39 23.13 -18.41 -7.61
CA GLY A 39 24.25 -17.68 -7.01
C GLY A 39 23.87 -16.62 -5.97
N PHE A 40 22.58 -16.39 -5.72
CA PHE A 40 22.10 -15.45 -4.71
C PHE A 40 21.62 -16.19 -3.46
N ARG A 41 22.01 -15.69 -2.28
CA ARG A 41 21.47 -16.10 -1.00
C ARG A 41 19.99 -15.69 -0.90
N ALA A 42 19.14 -16.55 -0.36
CA ALA A 42 17.74 -16.27 -0.10
C ALA A 42 17.17 -17.17 0.99
N MET A 43 16.08 -16.74 1.65
CA MET A 43 15.37 -17.55 2.64
C MET A 43 14.28 -18.38 1.97
N GLN A 44 14.31 -19.68 2.20
CA GLN A 44 13.27 -20.64 1.81
C GLN A 44 12.47 -21.04 3.04
N ILE A 45 11.16 -21.10 2.89
CA ILE A 45 10.27 -21.64 3.92
C ILE A 45 9.91 -23.05 3.50
N GLU A 46 10.16 -24.00 4.38
CA GLU A 46 9.79 -25.40 4.24
C GLU A 46 8.76 -25.72 5.32
N VAL A 47 7.62 -26.28 4.89
CA VAL A 47 6.53 -26.64 5.80
C VAL A 47 6.41 -28.15 5.78
N GLU A 48 6.75 -28.78 6.90
CA GLU A 48 6.55 -30.21 7.07
C GLU A 48 5.20 -30.44 7.75
N HIS A 49 4.40 -31.34 7.20
CA HIS A 49 3.10 -31.70 7.78
C HIS A 49 2.67 -33.11 7.35
N PRO A 50 1.86 -33.80 8.15
CA PRO A 50 1.27 -35.08 7.75
C PRO A 50 0.42 -34.91 6.49
N GLU A 51 0.35 -35.96 5.67
CA GLU A 51 -0.59 -35.99 4.54
C GLU A 51 -2.02 -35.77 5.05
N GLN A 52 -2.65 -34.68 4.61
CA GLN A 52 -4.02 -34.34 4.96
C GLN A 52 -4.85 -34.19 3.69
N HIS A 53 -5.94 -34.92 3.61
CA HIS A 53 -6.96 -34.78 2.57
C HIS A 53 -8.10 -33.82 2.96
N ALA A 54 -7.87 -32.97 3.95
CA ALA A 54 -8.90 -32.07 4.46
C ALA A 54 -9.12 -30.90 3.49
N HIS A 55 -10.18 -30.96 2.72
CA HIS A 55 -10.68 -29.81 1.96
C HIS A 55 -11.32 -28.81 2.92
N ARG A 56 -10.58 -27.79 3.34
CA ARG A 56 -11.10 -26.73 4.19
C ARG A 56 -11.85 -25.69 3.33
N ASN A 57 -12.99 -25.25 3.85
CA ASN A 57 -13.69 -24.09 3.28
C ASN A 57 -13.29 -22.81 4.04
N LEU A 58 -13.67 -21.65 3.50
CA LEU A 58 -13.34 -20.36 4.10
C LEU A 58 -13.77 -20.23 5.56
N LYS A 59 -14.93 -20.78 5.92
CA LYS A 59 -15.45 -20.76 7.30
C LYS A 59 -14.55 -21.53 8.27
N ALA A 60 -14.05 -22.68 7.85
CA ALA A 60 -13.12 -23.49 8.66
C ALA A 60 -11.78 -22.78 8.86
N ILE A 61 -11.24 -22.16 7.81
CA ILE A 61 -10.00 -21.37 7.88
C ILE A 61 -10.19 -20.15 8.80
N ASN A 62 -11.27 -19.40 8.63
CA ASN A 62 -11.56 -18.27 9.50
C ASN A 62 -11.67 -18.67 10.97
N LYS A 63 -12.25 -19.84 11.26
CA LYS A 63 -12.33 -20.37 12.63
C LYS A 63 -10.95 -20.70 13.21
N LEU A 64 -10.02 -21.24 12.41
CA LEU A 64 -8.64 -21.49 12.85
C LEU A 64 -7.95 -20.15 13.17
N ILE A 65 -8.04 -19.16 12.28
CA ILE A 65 -7.45 -17.85 12.50
C ILE A 65 -8.05 -17.15 13.71
N ASP A 66 -9.37 -17.24 13.93
CA ASP A 66 -10.04 -16.66 15.10
C ASP A 66 -9.57 -17.28 16.40
N GLY A 67 -9.33 -18.58 16.41
CA GLY A 67 -8.90 -19.34 17.59
C GLY A 67 -7.42 -19.20 17.94
N ALA A 68 -6.61 -18.58 17.11
CA ALA A 68 -5.18 -18.39 17.37
C ALA A 68 -4.94 -17.27 18.39
N ASP A 69 -4.24 -17.56 19.50
CA ASP A 69 -4.05 -16.61 20.60
C ASP A 69 -2.85 -15.67 20.38
N ASP A 70 -1.82 -16.13 19.65
CA ASP A 70 -0.58 -15.37 19.41
C ASP A 70 -0.63 -14.54 18.09
N ILE A 71 -1.82 -14.29 17.55
CA ILE A 71 -2.03 -13.47 16.35
C ILE A 71 -2.92 -12.27 16.73
N THR A 72 -2.44 -11.06 16.46
CA THR A 72 -3.18 -9.83 16.74
C THR A 72 -4.45 -9.71 15.91
N GLN A 73 -5.43 -8.90 16.35
CA GLN A 73 -6.67 -8.68 15.58
C GLN A 73 -6.40 -8.08 14.18
N LYS A 74 -5.38 -7.24 14.07
CA LYS A 74 -4.96 -6.65 12.78
C LYS A 74 -4.43 -7.72 11.84
N GLN A 75 -3.56 -8.61 12.32
CA GLN A 75 -3.01 -9.73 11.56
C GLN A 75 -4.10 -10.74 11.15
N LYS A 76 -5.02 -11.08 12.08
CA LYS A 76 -6.19 -11.92 11.78
C LYS A 76 -7.06 -11.33 10.68
N ALA A 77 -7.36 -10.03 10.78
CA ALA A 77 -8.16 -9.34 9.77
C ALA A 77 -7.47 -9.37 8.39
N LEU A 78 -6.16 -9.18 8.37
CA LEU A 78 -5.38 -9.19 7.13
C LEU A 78 -5.36 -10.59 6.49
N ALA A 79 -5.04 -11.63 7.25
CA ALA A 79 -5.07 -13.02 6.77
C ALA A 79 -6.45 -13.40 6.22
N LYS A 80 -7.52 -13.08 6.94
CA LYS A 80 -8.90 -13.35 6.49
C LYS A 80 -9.24 -12.61 5.20
N LYS A 81 -8.76 -11.35 5.03
CA LYS A 81 -8.99 -10.57 3.81
C LYS A 81 -8.31 -11.24 2.60
N ILE A 82 -7.12 -11.81 2.78
CA ILE A 82 -6.44 -12.55 1.71
C ILE A 82 -7.22 -13.83 1.36
N PHE A 83 -7.65 -14.62 2.34
CA PHE A 83 -8.47 -15.81 2.10
C PHE A 83 -9.82 -15.49 1.48
N GLN A 84 -10.43 -14.38 1.85
CA GLN A 84 -11.67 -13.89 1.24
C GLN A 84 -11.49 -13.63 -0.26
N ALA A 85 -10.41 -12.95 -0.66
CA ALA A 85 -10.11 -12.67 -2.05
C ALA A 85 -9.93 -13.97 -2.87
N ILE A 86 -9.28 -14.98 -2.28
CA ILE A 86 -9.15 -16.31 -2.91
C ILE A 86 -10.51 -16.98 -3.05
N GLY A 87 -11.31 -16.96 -1.96
CA GLY A 87 -12.66 -17.56 -1.97
C GLY A 87 -13.57 -16.95 -3.01
N GLU A 88 -13.52 -15.63 -3.20
CA GLU A 88 -14.27 -14.93 -4.22
C GLU A 88 -13.83 -15.33 -5.64
N ALA A 89 -12.51 -15.43 -5.88
CA ALA A 89 -11.97 -15.86 -7.16
C ALA A 89 -12.36 -17.30 -7.50
N GLU A 90 -12.22 -18.22 -6.56
CA GLU A 90 -12.62 -19.62 -6.72
C GLU A 90 -14.13 -19.77 -6.94
N ALA A 91 -14.95 -19.02 -6.17
CA ALA A 91 -16.40 -19.01 -6.34
C ALA A 91 -16.81 -18.56 -7.75
N HIS A 92 -16.13 -17.53 -8.27
CA HIS A 92 -16.37 -17.03 -9.62
C HIS A 92 -15.99 -18.06 -10.69
N VAL A 93 -14.81 -18.65 -10.58
CA VAL A 93 -14.30 -19.66 -11.53
C VAL A 93 -15.19 -20.89 -11.57
N HIS A 94 -15.67 -21.36 -10.40
CA HIS A 94 -16.52 -22.54 -10.29
C HIS A 94 -18.02 -22.27 -10.46
N GLY A 95 -18.42 -21.01 -10.70
CA GLY A 95 -19.83 -20.65 -10.86
C GLY A 95 -20.68 -20.98 -9.63
N THR A 96 -20.11 -20.84 -8.44
CA THR A 96 -20.75 -21.17 -7.16
C THR A 96 -20.73 -20.01 -6.19
N THR A 97 -21.22 -20.19 -4.97
CA THR A 97 -21.13 -19.18 -3.91
C THR A 97 -19.93 -19.47 -3.00
N ILE A 98 -19.38 -18.43 -2.40
CA ILE A 98 -18.20 -18.52 -1.54
C ILE A 98 -18.35 -19.52 -0.38
N ASP A 99 -19.56 -19.65 0.15
CA ASP A 99 -19.87 -20.61 1.24
C ASP A 99 -19.79 -22.08 0.81
N LYS A 100 -19.92 -22.34 -0.50
CA LYS A 100 -19.90 -23.69 -1.08
C LYS A 100 -18.56 -24.05 -1.70
N VAL A 101 -17.64 -23.11 -1.77
CA VAL A 101 -16.29 -23.34 -2.29
C VAL A 101 -15.51 -24.20 -1.32
N HIS A 102 -14.91 -25.27 -1.85
CA HIS A 102 -13.87 -26.03 -1.18
C HIS A 102 -12.54 -25.69 -1.83
N PHE A 103 -11.60 -25.24 -1.05
CA PHE A 103 -10.25 -24.96 -1.53
C PHE A 103 -9.52 -26.27 -1.80
N HIS A 104 -9.26 -26.56 -3.08
CA HIS A 104 -8.56 -27.78 -3.46
C HIS A 104 -7.05 -27.68 -3.28
N GLU A 105 -6.49 -26.49 -3.50
CA GLU A 105 -5.06 -26.19 -3.37
C GLU A 105 -4.76 -25.23 -2.22
N VAL A 106 -5.53 -24.15 -2.09
CA VAL A 106 -5.26 -23.08 -1.11
C VAL A 106 -5.79 -23.41 0.30
N GLY A 107 -6.58 -24.45 0.46
CA GLY A 107 -6.98 -25.03 1.76
C GLY A 107 -5.93 -25.94 2.38
N ALA A 108 -4.82 -26.21 1.68
CA ALA A 108 -3.68 -26.95 2.18
C ALA A 108 -2.95 -26.17 3.28
N ILE A 109 -2.26 -26.90 4.12
CA ILE A 109 -1.52 -26.35 5.27
C ILE A 109 -0.49 -25.33 4.81
N ASP A 110 0.26 -25.61 3.74
CA ASP A 110 1.28 -24.71 3.18
C ASP A 110 0.73 -23.32 2.88
N SER A 111 -0.45 -23.26 2.25
CA SER A 111 -1.09 -21.99 1.93
C SER A 111 -1.59 -21.25 3.19
N ILE A 112 -2.03 -21.98 4.22
CA ILE A 112 -2.43 -21.37 5.48
C ILE A 112 -1.22 -20.77 6.19
N VAL A 113 -0.12 -21.49 6.27
CA VAL A 113 1.16 -21.03 6.83
C VAL A 113 1.68 -19.81 6.07
N ASP A 114 1.72 -19.91 4.73
CA ASP A 114 2.21 -18.81 3.88
C ASP A 114 1.36 -17.53 4.04
N ILE A 115 0.05 -17.63 4.05
CA ILE A 115 -0.86 -16.47 4.13
C ILE A 115 -0.84 -15.86 5.54
N VAL A 116 -0.96 -16.68 6.57
CA VAL A 116 -0.95 -16.19 7.96
C VAL A 116 0.42 -15.66 8.31
N GLY A 117 1.50 -16.37 7.96
CA GLY A 117 2.87 -15.91 8.18
C GLY A 117 3.17 -14.60 7.44
N ALA A 118 2.70 -14.45 6.19
CA ALA A 118 2.84 -13.20 5.45
C ALA A 118 2.06 -12.05 6.12
N ALA A 119 0.83 -12.30 6.60
CA ALA A 119 0.04 -11.29 7.29
C ALA A 119 0.71 -10.80 8.58
N ILE A 120 1.31 -11.73 9.35
CA ILE A 120 2.11 -11.39 10.54
C ILE A 120 3.36 -10.62 10.13
N GLY A 121 4.13 -11.10 9.14
CA GLY A 121 5.38 -10.48 8.72
C GLY A 121 5.20 -9.05 8.19
N PHE A 122 4.16 -8.77 7.40
CA PHE A 122 3.86 -7.41 6.95
C PHE A 122 3.48 -6.48 8.11
N ASP A 123 2.72 -6.97 9.08
CA ASP A 123 2.36 -6.18 10.27
C ASP A 123 3.59 -5.88 11.13
N LEU A 124 4.48 -6.85 11.32
CA LEU A 124 5.73 -6.68 12.09
C LEU A 124 6.71 -5.69 11.46
N LEU A 125 6.78 -5.61 10.12
CA LEU A 125 7.60 -4.62 9.43
C LEU A 125 7.04 -3.19 9.57
N GLY A 126 5.79 -3.02 9.98
CA GLY A 126 5.19 -1.72 10.26
C GLY A 126 5.14 -0.76 9.08
N VAL A 127 5.02 -1.27 7.85
CA VAL A 127 5.04 -0.45 6.64
C VAL A 127 3.66 0.17 6.36
N ASP A 128 3.67 1.42 5.93
CA ASP A 128 2.45 2.19 5.62
C ASP A 128 1.96 1.97 4.18
N GLU A 129 2.87 1.73 3.24
CA GLU A 129 2.58 1.53 1.83
C GLU A 129 3.29 0.29 1.28
N ILE A 130 2.60 -0.50 0.47
CA ILE A 130 3.17 -1.63 -0.25
C ILE A 130 3.04 -1.38 -1.74
N VAL A 131 4.19 -1.29 -2.41
CA VAL A 131 4.30 -1.05 -3.85
C VAL A 131 4.85 -2.31 -4.51
N ALA A 132 4.24 -2.74 -5.60
CA ALA A 132 4.75 -3.86 -6.39
C ALA A 132 5.03 -3.45 -7.84
N SER A 133 6.01 -4.11 -8.45
CA SER A 133 6.21 -4.02 -9.91
C SER A 133 5.08 -4.74 -10.66
N PRO A 134 4.88 -4.47 -11.96
CA PRO A 134 3.99 -5.28 -12.79
C PRO A 134 4.30 -6.77 -12.64
N VAL A 135 3.26 -7.60 -12.58
CA VAL A 135 3.32 -8.99 -12.11
C VAL A 135 3.64 -9.95 -13.25
N PRO A 136 4.71 -10.76 -13.16
CA PRO A 136 5.00 -11.80 -14.14
C PRO A 136 4.16 -13.04 -13.85
N THR A 137 3.40 -13.54 -14.83
CA THR A 137 2.61 -14.78 -14.69
C THR A 137 3.38 -16.03 -15.08
N GLY A 138 4.35 -15.87 -15.97
CA GLY A 138 4.99 -16.99 -16.69
C GLY A 138 4.14 -17.48 -17.85
N ARG A 139 4.55 -18.59 -18.46
CA ARG A 139 3.93 -19.19 -19.66
C ARG A 139 3.82 -20.69 -19.52
N GLY A 140 3.12 -21.32 -20.48
CA GLY A 140 3.02 -22.77 -20.58
C GLY A 140 1.75 -23.31 -19.93
N ARG A 141 1.86 -24.49 -19.31
CA ARG A 141 0.75 -25.22 -18.70
C ARG A 141 1.14 -25.72 -17.32
N ILE A 142 0.16 -25.81 -16.45
CA ILE A 142 0.29 -26.36 -15.10
C ILE A 142 -0.78 -27.45 -14.90
N GLU A 143 -0.43 -28.50 -14.20
CA GLU A 143 -1.37 -29.51 -13.74
C GLU A 143 -1.93 -29.09 -12.38
N ILE A 144 -3.24 -29.00 -12.30
CA ILE A 144 -4.02 -28.67 -11.11
C ILE A 144 -5.03 -29.76 -10.81
N ALA A 145 -5.74 -29.70 -9.69
CA ALA A 145 -6.75 -30.71 -9.31
C ALA A 145 -7.83 -30.93 -10.38
N HIS A 146 -8.06 -29.99 -11.30
CA HIS A 146 -9.02 -30.06 -12.39
C HIS A 146 -8.40 -30.44 -13.76
N GLY A 147 -7.15 -30.89 -13.79
CA GLY A 147 -6.41 -31.25 -15.00
C GLY A 147 -5.43 -30.17 -15.46
N ILE A 148 -4.99 -30.26 -16.71
CA ILE A 148 -3.97 -29.36 -17.26
C ILE A 148 -4.59 -28.02 -17.69
N CYS A 149 -4.11 -26.93 -17.12
CA CYS A 149 -4.55 -25.57 -17.43
C CYS A 149 -3.41 -24.73 -18.03
N PRO A 150 -3.73 -23.74 -18.88
CA PRO A 150 -2.76 -22.71 -19.25
C PRO A 150 -2.41 -21.83 -18.05
N ILE A 151 -1.19 -21.28 -18.05
CA ILE A 151 -0.72 -20.30 -17.08
C ILE A 151 -1.11 -18.89 -17.54
N PRO A 152 -1.67 -18.03 -16.65
CA PRO A 152 -2.00 -18.29 -15.23
C PRO A 152 -3.23 -19.19 -15.08
N ALA A 153 -3.27 -20.01 -14.02
CA ALA A 153 -4.43 -20.83 -13.69
C ALA A 153 -5.69 -19.98 -13.49
N PRO A 154 -6.93 -20.51 -13.69
CA PRO A 154 -8.15 -19.72 -13.70
C PRO A 154 -8.36 -18.84 -12.47
N ALA A 155 -8.14 -19.35 -11.27
CA ALA A 155 -8.26 -18.58 -10.03
C ALA A 155 -7.19 -17.48 -9.92
N THR A 156 -5.95 -17.77 -10.34
CA THR A 156 -4.88 -16.77 -10.41
C THR A 156 -5.25 -15.66 -11.39
N ALA A 157 -5.78 -16.01 -12.57
CA ALA A 157 -6.21 -15.01 -13.56
C ALA A 157 -7.34 -14.10 -13.03
N GLU A 158 -8.28 -14.67 -12.28
CA GLU A 158 -9.37 -13.92 -11.64
C GLU A 158 -8.84 -12.96 -10.57
N LEU A 159 -7.91 -13.41 -9.75
CA LEU A 159 -7.25 -12.58 -8.74
C LEU A 159 -6.46 -11.43 -9.37
N LEU A 160 -5.84 -11.64 -10.51
CA LEU A 160 -5.02 -10.65 -11.21
C LEU A 160 -5.83 -9.61 -12.01
N LYS A 161 -7.16 -9.67 -12.02
CA LYS A 161 -7.98 -8.61 -12.65
C LYS A 161 -7.71 -7.24 -12.06
N GLY A 162 -7.38 -6.28 -12.94
CA GLY A 162 -7.04 -4.90 -12.59
C GLY A 162 -5.59 -4.71 -12.15
N ILE A 163 -4.78 -5.76 -12.11
CA ILE A 163 -3.36 -5.71 -11.79
C ILE A 163 -2.54 -5.66 -13.08
N PRO A 164 -1.58 -4.73 -13.24
CA PRO A 164 -0.72 -4.68 -14.41
C PRO A 164 0.18 -5.91 -14.47
N LEU A 165 0.20 -6.54 -15.64
CA LEU A 165 0.98 -7.74 -15.91
C LEU A 165 2.17 -7.42 -16.80
N VAL A 166 3.26 -8.19 -16.62
CA VAL A 166 4.42 -8.17 -17.49
C VAL A 166 4.68 -9.54 -18.06
N ASP A 167 4.97 -9.61 -19.36
CA ASP A 167 5.32 -10.83 -20.03
C ASP A 167 6.77 -11.22 -19.71
N LEU A 168 6.96 -12.35 -19.05
CA LEU A 168 8.25 -12.94 -18.79
C LEU A 168 8.26 -14.36 -19.41
N ALA A 169 9.14 -14.56 -20.40
CA ALA A 169 9.21 -15.81 -21.16
C ALA A 169 9.83 -16.94 -20.32
N VAL A 170 9.11 -17.42 -19.33
CA VAL A 170 9.47 -18.57 -18.46
C VAL A 170 8.36 -19.59 -18.54
N GLU A 171 8.71 -20.81 -18.96
CA GLU A 171 7.77 -21.95 -19.09
C GLU A 171 7.46 -22.56 -17.70
N SER A 172 6.95 -21.74 -16.80
CA SER A 172 6.54 -22.11 -15.45
C SER A 172 5.59 -21.07 -14.89
N GLU A 173 4.75 -21.46 -13.94
CA GLU A 173 3.96 -20.53 -13.14
C GLU A 173 4.91 -19.72 -12.24
N LEU A 174 4.89 -18.39 -12.38
CA LEU A 174 5.69 -17.45 -11.60
C LEU A 174 4.88 -16.79 -10.48
N THR A 175 3.59 -16.64 -10.70
CA THR A 175 2.67 -16.07 -9.69
C THR A 175 1.57 -17.09 -9.40
N THR A 176 1.60 -17.63 -8.19
CA THR A 176 0.63 -18.60 -7.68
C THR A 176 -0.66 -17.91 -7.20
N PRO A 177 -1.78 -18.64 -7.00
CA PRO A 177 -3.00 -18.07 -6.41
C PRO A 177 -2.74 -17.34 -5.08
N THR A 178 -1.92 -17.92 -4.19
CA THR A 178 -1.53 -17.32 -2.91
C THR A 178 -0.80 -15.98 -3.12
N GLY A 179 0.20 -15.96 -4.00
CA GLY A 179 0.94 -14.73 -4.32
C GLY A 179 0.05 -13.65 -4.95
N ALA A 180 -0.83 -14.03 -5.88
CA ALA A 180 -1.78 -13.12 -6.50
C ALA A 180 -2.77 -12.52 -5.49
N ALA A 181 -3.24 -13.31 -4.52
CA ALA A 181 -4.14 -12.84 -3.47
C ALA A 181 -3.46 -11.87 -2.50
N ILE A 182 -2.22 -12.14 -2.12
CA ILE A 182 -1.40 -11.21 -1.33
C ILE A 182 -1.25 -9.88 -2.06
N LEU A 183 -0.85 -9.91 -3.34
CA LEU A 183 -0.70 -8.71 -4.15
C LEU A 183 -2.02 -7.93 -4.28
N LYS A 184 -3.12 -8.61 -4.60
CA LYS A 184 -4.45 -7.98 -4.74
C LYS A 184 -4.93 -7.32 -3.46
N THR A 185 -4.58 -7.89 -2.31
CA THR A 185 -5.10 -7.45 -1.00
C THR A 185 -4.26 -6.36 -0.38
N LEU A 186 -2.95 -6.40 -0.54
CA LEU A 186 -2.00 -5.57 0.19
C LEU A 186 -1.39 -4.45 -0.63
N VAL A 187 -1.21 -4.66 -1.94
CA VAL A 187 -0.54 -3.66 -2.78
C VAL A 187 -1.46 -2.47 -3.00
N THR A 188 -0.98 -1.31 -2.62
CA THR A 188 -1.68 -0.03 -2.78
C THR A 188 -1.45 0.58 -4.16
N ARG A 189 -0.27 0.29 -4.75
CA ARG A 189 0.13 0.85 -6.05
C ARG A 189 1.07 -0.10 -6.78
N PHE A 190 0.88 -0.19 -8.11
CA PHE A 190 1.80 -0.91 -9.00
C PHE A 190 2.63 0.10 -9.78
N SER A 191 3.96 0.05 -9.64
CA SER A 191 4.90 0.92 -10.35
C SER A 191 6.30 0.28 -10.39
N ALA A 192 7.24 0.93 -11.05
CA ALA A 192 8.66 0.65 -10.83
C ALA A 192 9.05 0.93 -9.37
N LEU A 193 10.25 0.50 -8.96
CA LEU A 193 10.79 0.82 -7.64
C LEU A 193 10.71 2.34 -7.41
N PRO A 194 10.00 2.80 -6.36
CA PRO A 194 9.91 4.23 -6.07
C PRO A 194 11.26 4.80 -5.63
N GLU A 195 11.39 6.11 -5.71
CA GLU A 195 12.52 6.80 -5.08
C GLU A 195 12.43 6.61 -3.57
N MET A 196 13.44 5.97 -2.99
CA MET A 196 13.46 5.63 -1.56
C MET A 196 14.89 5.48 -1.03
N THR A 197 15.05 5.71 0.26
CA THR A 197 16.24 5.28 1.00
C THR A 197 15.99 3.87 1.50
N VAL A 198 16.75 2.90 0.98
CA VAL A 198 16.60 1.49 1.35
C VAL A 198 17.27 1.24 2.69
N GLU A 199 16.56 0.66 3.64
CA GLU A 199 17.04 0.27 4.97
C GLU A 199 17.37 -1.21 5.05
N SER A 200 16.49 -2.06 4.47
CA SER A 200 16.73 -3.50 4.39
C SER A 200 16.23 -4.10 3.09
N ILE A 201 16.80 -5.24 2.73
CA ILE A 201 16.44 -6.00 1.53
C ILE A 201 16.24 -7.45 1.93
N GLY A 202 15.09 -8.02 1.58
CA GLY A 202 14.80 -9.42 1.81
C GLY A 202 14.69 -10.20 0.50
N TYR A 203 15.23 -11.43 0.50
CA TYR A 203 15.18 -12.35 -0.61
C TYR A 203 14.46 -13.64 -0.20
N GLY A 204 13.34 -13.94 -0.82
CA GLY A 204 12.58 -15.17 -0.59
C GLY A 204 12.73 -16.15 -1.75
N ALA A 205 13.25 -17.35 -1.48
CA ALA A 205 13.46 -18.38 -2.49
C ALA A 205 12.17 -19.12 -2.85
N GLY A 206 12.00 -19.43 -4.14
CA GLY A 206 11.03 -20.42 -4.61
C GLY A 206 11.63 -21.82 -4.60
N SER A 207 10.78 -22.86 -4.51
CA SER A 207 11.21 -24.25 -4.50
C SER A 207 11.85 -24.69 -5.83
N ARG A 208 11.33 -24.19 -6.95
CA ARG A 208 11.80 -24.56 -8.30
C ARG A 208 13.10 -23.87 -8.67
N ASP A 209 13.95 -24.55 -9.44
CA ASP A 209 15.12 -23.95 -10.07
C ASP A 209 14.79 -23.58 -11.53
N LEU A 210 15.10 -22.35 -11.92
CA LEU A 210 14.94 -21.84 -13.28
C LEU A 210 16.30 -21.86 -13.97
N ALA A 211 16.32 -22.25 -15.26
CA ALA A 211 17.56 -22.50 -15.98
C ALA A 211 18.39 -21.22 -16.24
N ASP A 212 17.75 -20.07 -16.39
CA ASP A 212 18.35 -18.82 -16.87
C ASP A 212 18.34 -17.69 -15.85
N ARG A 213 17.76 -17.91 -14.67
CA ARG A 213 17.62 -16.89 -13.62
C ARG A 213 17.39 -17.49 -12.25
N ALA A 214 17.66 -16.71 -11.22
CA ALA A 214 17.31 -17.09 -9.85
C ALA A 214 15.80 -17.01 -9.63
N ASN A 215 15.21 -18.04 -9.03
CA ASN A 215 13.81 -18.02 -8.61
C ASN A 215 13.71 -17.41 -7.20
N ILE A 216 13.76 -16.10 -7.16
CA ILE A 216 13.70 -15.32 -5.92
C ILE A 216 12.69 -14.17 -6.02
N LEU A 217 12.01 -13.90 -4.93
CA LEU A 217 11.28 -12.67 -4.69
C LEU A 217 12.17 -11.69 -3.92
N ARG A 218 12.25 -10.45 -4.36
CA ARG A 218 13.03 -9.41 -3.69
C ARG A 218 12.10 -8.36 -3.08
N LEU A 219 12.30 -8.09 -1.82
CA LEU A 219 11.59 -7.09 -1.04
C LEU A 219 12.56 -5.98 -0.63
N PHE A 220 12.17 -4.73 -0.80
CA PHE A 220 12.89 -3.57 -0.30
C PHE A 220 12.05 -2.92 0.80
N VAL A 221 12.64 -2.66 1.95
CA VAL A 221 12.06 -1.89 3.03
C VAL A 221 12.88 -0.63 3.23
N GLY A 222 12.23 0.49 3.46
CA GLY A 222 12.90 1.76 3.67
C GLY A 222 11.95 2.94 3.56
N GLU A 223 12.48 4.13 3.71
CA GLU A 223 11.73 5.36 3.63
C GLU A 223 11.60 5.85 2.18
N SER A 224 10.37 6.04 1.72
CA SER A 224 10.11 6.67 0.43
C SER A 224 10.40 8.17 0.53
N THR A 225 11.27 8.65 -0.33
CA THR A 225 11.52 10.09 -0.50
C THR A 225 10.41 10.76 -1.31
N THR A 226 9.69 9.98 -2.09
CA THR A 226 8.43 10.43 -2.71
C THR A 226 7.35 10.45 -1.63
N LEU A 227 6.85 11.64 -1.37
CA LEU A 227 5.67 11.81 -0.52
C LEU A 227 4.60 10.80 -0.94
N PRO A 228 3.88 10.15 0.01
CA PRO A 228 2.83 9.15 -0.27
C PRO A 228 1.76 9.61 -1.27
N GLU A 229 1.86 10.81 -1.73
CA GLU A 229 0.88 11.59 -2.47
C GLU A 229 1.36 12.04 -3.86
N SER A 230 2.46 11.49 -4.39
CA SER A 230 2.74 11.65 -5.81
C SER A 230 1.88 10.65 -6.59
N ASP A 231 1.13 11.15 -7.55
CA ASP A 231 0.49 10.32 -8.55
C ASP A 231 0.92 10.75 -9.95
N GLU A 232 0.71 9.84 -10.90
CA GLU A 232 0.89 10.15 -12.31
C GLU A 232 -0.44 10.57 -12.92
N VAL A 233 -0.40 11.63 -13.68
CA VAL A 233 -1.51 12.09 -14.52
C VAL A 233 -1.04 12.24 -15.96
N VAL A 234 -1.95 12.01 -16.89
CA VAL A 234 -1.72 12.32 -18.30
C VAL A 234 -2.39 13.65 -18.60
N GLN A 235 -1.62 14.59 -19.14
CA GLN A 235 -2.14 15.80 -19.73
C GLN A 235 -2.40 15.56 -21.21
N LEU A 236 -3.63 15.78 -21.63
CA LEU A 236 -4.07 15.78 -23.01
C LEU A 236 -4.29 17.22 -23.45
N GLU A 237 -3.80 17.57 -24.62
CA GLU A 237 -3.98 18.91 -25.18
C GLU A 237 -4.39 18.86 -26.65
N THR A 238 -5.31 19.73 -27.02
CA THR A 238 -5.64 19.98 -28.42
C THR A 238 -5.95 21.44 -28.65
N ASN A 239 -5.58 21.95 -29.84
CA ASN A 239 -5.86 23.32 -30.26
C ASN A 239 -7.10 23.34 -31.16
N LEU A 240 -8.06 24.20 -30.83
CA LEU A 240 -9.36 24.31 -31.48
C LEU A 240 -9.54 25.73 -32.03
N ASP A 241 -9.68 25.90 -33.36
CA ASP A 241 -9.93 27.19 -34.03
C ASP A 241 -11.21 27.21 -34.86
N ASP A 242 -11.94 26.09 -34.87
CA ASP A 242 -13.17 25.88 -35.66
C ASP A 242 -14.34 25.27 -34.84
N VAL A 243 -14.21 25.28 -33.50
CA VAL A 243 -15.23 24.74 -32.57
C VAL A 243 -15.90 25.86 -31.80
N THR A 244 -17.25 25.81 -31.73
CA THR A 244 -18.01 26.84 -31.01
C THR A 244 -17.84 26.75 -29.49
N PRO A 245 -17.96 27.87 -28.77
CA PRO A 245 -17.85 27.87 -27.29
C PRO A 245 -18.83 26.92 -26.60
N GLU A 246 -20.04 26.75 -27.13
CA GLU A 246 -21.03 25.84 -26.59
C GLU A 246 -20.60 24.37 -26.69
N VAL A 247 -19.99 23.98 -27.81
CA VAL A 247 -19.45 22.64 -28.00
C VAL A 247 -18.28 22.40 -27.06
N ILE A 248 -17.38 23.39 -26.87
CA ILE A 248 -16.30 23.31 -25.90
C ILE A 248 -16.84 23.14 -24.48
N ALA A 249 -17.85 23.92 -24.09
CA ALA A 249 -18.46 23.83 -22.76
C ALA A 249 -19.11 22.45 -22.54
N TYR A 250 -19.81 21.93 -23.51
CA TYR A 250 -20.42 20.60 -23.49
C TYR A 250 -19.36 19.49 -23.38
N THR A 251 -18.29 19.59 -24.17
CA THR A 251 -17.17 18.66 -24.14
C THR A 251 -16.51 18.62 -22.76
N LYS A 252 -16.27 19.80 -22.14
CA LYS A 252 -15.73 19.90 -20.78
C LYS A 252 -16.62 19.16 -19.77
N GLN A 253 -17.94 19.35 -19.85
CA GLN A 253 -18.85 18.65 -18.94
C GLN A 253 -18.77 17.14 -19.11
N LYS A 254 -18.81 16.64 -20.36
CA LYS A 254 -18.65 15.20 -20.63
C LYS A 254 -17.34 14.61 -20.11
N LEU A 255 -16.24 15.36 -20.21
CA LEU A 255 -14.94 14.95 -19.70
C LEU A 255 -14.95 14.84 -18.18
N PHE A 256 -15.57 15.81 -17.46
CA PHE A 256 -15.73 15.72 -16.00
C PHE A 256 -16.62 14.55 -15.61
N ASP A 257 -17.75 14.35 -16.30
CA ASP A 257 -18.66 13.22 -16.04
C ASP A 257 -17.99 11.86 -16.27
N ALA A 258 -17.03 11.80 -17.18
CA ALA A 258 -16.22 10.61 -17.46
C ALA A 258 -15.02 10.43 -16.50
N GLY A 259 -14.83 11.32 -15.52
CA GLY A 259 -13.81 11.18 -14.48
C GLY A 259 -12.51 11.93 -14.74
N ALA A 260 -12.48 12.92 -15.63
CA ALA A 260 -11.33 13.81 -15.77
C ALA A 260 -10.98 14.46 -14.42
N VAL A 261 -9.71 14.52 -14.12
CA VAL A 261 -9.21 15.13 -12.87
C VAL A 261 -9.35 16.66 -12.93
N GLU A 262 -9.10 17.24 -14.12
CA GLU A 262 -9.24 18.66 -14.39
C GLU A 262 -9.46 18.88 -15.89
N VAL A 263 -10.26 19.89 -16.24
CA VAL A 263 -10.47 20.33 -17.62
C VAL A 263 -10.47 21.84 -17.68
N PHE A 264 -9.53 22.40 -18.40
CA PHE A 264 -9.44 23.84 -18.54
C PHE A 264 -9.14 24.26 -19.97
N THR A 265 -9.37 25.54 -20.26
CA THR A 265 -9.13 26.12 -21.57
C THR A 265 -8.27 27.37 -21.46
N THR A 266 -7.38 27.56 -22.43
CA THR A 266 -6.55 28.74 -22.56
C THR A 266 -6.74 29.38 -23.92
N PRO A 267 -7.08 30.69 -24.01
CA PRO A 267 -7.12 31.39 -25.29
C PRO A 267 -5.72 31.40 -25.95
N ILE A 268 -5.67 31.10 -27.25
CA ILE A 268 -4.42 31.06 -28.02
C ILE A 268 -4.60 31.77 -29.36
N GLN A 269 -3.48 32.21 -29.93
CA GLN A 269 -3.42 32.66 -31.31
C GLN A 269 -2.77 31.56 -32.14
N MET A 270 -3.49 31.10 -33.17
CA MET A 270 -3.05 30.03 -34.06
C MET A 270 -2.48 30.58 -35.40
N LYS A 271 -1.96 29.69 -36.22
CA LYS A 271 -1.50 30.01 -37.58
C LYS A 271 -2.58 30.76 -38.37
N LYS A 272 -2.17 31.59 -39.34
CA LYS A 272 -3.05 32.46 -40.12
C LYS A 272 -3.83 33.50 -39.27
N ASN A 273 -3.29 33.85 -38.09
CA ASN A 273 -3.89 34.81 -37.16
C ASN A 273 -5.30 34.46 -36.73
N ARG A 274 -5.62 33.18 -36.63
CA ARG A 274 -6.91 32.74 -36.12
C ARG A 274 -6.92 32.68 -34.60
N PRO A 275 -7.91 33.28 -33.91
CA PRO A 275 -8.10 33.05 -32.51
C PRO A 275 -8.53 31.59 -32.32
N GLY A 276 -8.08 30.96 -31.26
CA GLY A 276 -8.44 29.59 -30.93
C GLY A 276 -8.37 29.35 -29.43
N VAL A 277 -8.64 28.12 -29.04
CA VAL A 277 -8.64 27.67 -27.67
C VAL A 277 -7.78 26.44 -27.56
N LEU A 278 -6.85 26.44 -26.61
CA LEU A 278 -6.19 25.23 -26.14
C LEU A 278 -7.13 24.56 -25.12
N LEU A 279 -7.63 23.39 -25.43
CA LEU A 279 -8.31 22.52 -24.48
C LEU A 279 -7.27 21.61 -23.84
N ALA A 280 -7.18 21.65 -22.50
CA ALA A 280 -6.30 20.80 -21.71
C ALA A 280 -7.13 19.96 -20.74
N VAL A 281 -6.78 18.68 -20.63
CA VAL A 281 -7.44 17.69 -19.79
C VAL A 281 -6.41 16.94 -19.00
N LEU A 282 -6.58 16.86 -17.68
CA LEU A 282 -5.80 15.99 -16.81
C LEU A 282 -6.63 14.74 -16.50
N CYS A 283 -6.09 13.57 -16.73
CA CYS A 283 -6.73 12.30 -16.39
C CYS A 283 -5.75 11.30 -15.78
N ARG A 284 -6.28 10.24 -15.17
CA ARG A 284 -5.46 9.11 -14.76
C ARG A 284 -4.99 8.34 -16.00
N PRO A 285 -3.82 7.68 -15.96
CA PRO A 285 -3.35 6.88 -17.09
C PRO A 285 -4.35 5.82 -17.58
N GLY A 286 -5.13 5.22 -16.66
CA GLY A 286 -6.17 4.24 -17.00
C GLY A 286 -7.36 4.81 -17.76
N ASP A 287 -7.64 6.12 -17.64
CA ASP A 287 -8.80 6.78 -18.26
C ASP A 287 -8.46 7.43 -19.62
N LEU A 288 -7.19 7.35 -20.03
CA LEU A 288 -6.64 8.01 -21.22
C LEU A 288 -7.51 7.79 -22.47
N GLN A 289 -7.81 6.54 -22.78
CA GLN A 289 -8.56 6.19 -24.00
C GLN A 289 -9.99 6.74 -24.00
N VAL A 290 -10.62 6.77 -22.83
CA VAL A 290 -11.98 7.33 -22.69
C VAL A 290 -11.97 8.83 -22.94
N MET A 291 -10.99 9.55 -22.36
CA MET A 291 -10.86 10.99 -22.55
C MET A 291 -10.58 11.36 -23.99
N GLU A 292 -9.67 10.65 -24.67
CA GLU A 292 -9.38 10.89 -26.08
C GLU A 292 -10.60 10.64 -26.98
N ASN A 293 -11.34 9.57 -26.74
CA ASN A 293 -12.54 9.28 -27.52
C ASN A 293 -13.57 10.41 -27.39
N ILE A 294 -13.76 10.98 -26.19
CA ILE A 294 -14.64 12.13 -25.99
C ILE A 294 -14.14 13.35 -26.77
N ILE A 295 -12.85 13.69 -26.65
CA ILE A 295 -12.27 14.84 -27.34
C ILE A 295 -12.41 14.69 -28.86
N PHE A 296 -12.05 13.55 -29.44
CA PHE A 296 -12.16 13.31 -30.87
C PHE A 296 -13.62 13.37 -31.35
N THR A 297 -14.55 12.79 -30.60
CA THR A 297 -15.96 12.71 -30.99
C THR A 297 -16.64 14.09 -30.96
N GLU A 298 -16.38 14.87 -29.93
CA GLU A 298 -17.09 16.13 -29.69
C GLU A 298 -16.46 17.32 -30.42
N THR A 299 -15.13 17.34 -30.56
CA THR A 299 -14.45 18.51 -31.14
C THR A 299 -14.02 18.33 -32.58
N PHE A 300 -14.06 17.10 -33.09
CA PHE A 300 -13.56 16.72 -34.42
C PHE A 300 -12.09 17.13 -34.68
N THR A 301 -11.30 17.34 -33.59
CA THR A 301 -9.87 17.64 -33.72
C THR A 301 -9.13 16.51 -34.45
N PHE A 302 -8.09 16.85 -35.21
CA PHE A 302 -7.26 15.87 -35.90
C PHE A 302 -6.10 15.32 -35.06
N GLY A 303 -5.85 15.88 -33.88
CA GLY A 303 -4.72 15.43 -33.06
C GLY A 303 -4.76 15.91 -31.63
N ILE A 304 -4.31 15.03 -30.73
CA ILE A 304 -4.19 15.26 -29.31
C ILE A 304 -2.71 15.04 -28.93
N ARG A 305 -2.12 15.98 -28.20
CA ARG A 305 -0.82 15.82 -27.58
C ARG A 305 -0.98 15.17 -26.24
N ARG A 306 -0.05 14.27 -25.86
CA ARG A 306 -0.04 13.56 -24.58
C ARG A 306 1.25 13.86 -23.85
N GLN A 307 1.16 14.10 -22.56
CA GLN A 307 2.30 14.23 -21.68
C GLN A 307 2.01 13.53 -20.36
N LEU A 308 2.86 12.58 -19.98
CA LEU A 308 2.83 11.96 -18.65
C LEU A 308 3.51 12.91 -17.67
N MET A 309 2.85 13.22 -16.57
CA MET A 309 3.34 14.13 -15.54
C MET A 309 3.22 13.50 -14.16
N GLN A 310 4.23 13.70 -13.35
CA GLN A 310 4.15 13.42 -11.93
C GLN A 310 3.54 14.62 -11.20
N ARG A 311 2.70 14.35 -10.23
CA ARG A 311 1.98 15.35 -9.45
C ARG A 311 2.16 15.12 -7.97
N SER A 312 2.69 16.10 -7.24
CA SER A 312 2.71 16.08 -5.78
C SER A 312 1.36 16.53 -5.22
N LYS A 313 0.84 15.81 -4.24
CA LYS A 313 -0.42 16.11 -3.57
C LYS A 313 -0.23 16.18 -2.06
N ARG A 314 -1.18 16.76 -1.36
CA ARG A 314 -1.38 16.54 0.08
C ARG A 314 -2.33 15.35 0.27
N ALA A 315 -2.10 14.52 1.29
CA ALA A 315 -3.13 13.59 1.77
C ALA A 315 -4.38 14.40 2.09
N ARG A 316 -5.52 13.87 1.75
CA ARG A 316 -6.77 14.56 2.02
C ARG A 316 -7.88 13.58 2.36
N GLN A 317 -8.69 13.98 3.34
CA GLN A 317 -9.86 13.24 3.76
C GLN A 317 -11.05 14.19 3.90
N ALA A 318 -12.24 13.74 3.53
CA ALA A 318 -13.46 14.47 3.86
C ALA A 318 -13.63 14.50 5.38
N CYS A 319 -13.95 15.67 5.91
CA CYS A 319 -14.12 15.85 7.33
C CYS A 319 -15.25 16.84 7.61
N VAL A 320 -15.85 16.73 8.79
CA VAL A 320 -16.89 17.64 9.27
C VAL A 320 -16.38 18.24 10.58
N ILE A 321 -16.42 19.55 10.67
CA ILE A 321 -16.05 20.27 11.90
C ILE A 321 -17.28 20.91 12.52
N GLU A 322 -17.24 21.09 13.82
CA GLU A 322 -18.25 21.85 14.56
C GLU A 322 -17.85 23.34 14.60
N THR A 323 -18.78 24.20 14.25
CA THR A 323 -18.60 25.65 14.30
C THR A 323 -19.74 26.29 15.08
N PRO A 324 -19.62 27.54 15.57
CA PRO A 324 -20.72 28.27 16.18
C PRO A 324 -21.97 28.42 15.30
N PHE A 325 -21.83 28.23 13.98
CA PHE A 325 -22.95 28.26 13.03
C PHE A 325 -23.54 26.87 12.77
N GLY A 326 -22.92 25.79 13.26
CA GLY A 326 -23.29 24.39 13.05
C GLY A 326 -22.20 23.56 12.41
N LEU A 327 -22.54 22.33 12.02
CA LEU A 327 -21.63 21.41 11.35
C LEU A 327 -21.28 21.88 9.96
N LEU A 328 -19.99 21.93 9.64
CA LEU A 328 -19.49 22.37 8.34
C LEU A 328 -18.61 21.28 7.70
N GLN A 329 -18.98 20.91 6.48
CA GLN A 329 -18.21 19.96 5.68
C GLN A 329 -16.99 20.63 5.05
N GLY A 330 -15.89 19.87 4.96
CA GLY A 330 -14.66 20.32 4.34
C GLY A 330 -13.71 19.16 4.06
N LYS A 331 -12.49 19.50 3.73
CA LYS A 331 -11.39 18.58 3.47
C LYS A 331 -10.26 18.86 4.44
N LEU A 332 -9.83 17.85 5.14
CA LEU A 332 -8.61 17.84 5.90
C LEU A 332 -7.47 17.45 4.97
N GLY A 333 -6.45 18.31 4.86
CA GLY A 333 -5.25 18.05 4.07
C GLY A 333 -4.02 18.07 4.97
N TRP A 334 -3.10 17.10 4.80
CA TRP A 334 -1.86 17.05 5.56
C TRP A 334 -0.68 16.55 4.73
N ARG A 335 0.52 16.78 5.20
CA ARG A 335 1.77 16.17 4.75
C ARG A 335 2.50 15.62 5.98
N HIS A 336 3.34 14.63 5.76
CA HIS A 336 4.14 14.07 6.85
C HIS A 336 4.96 15.17 7.54
N GLY A 337 4.89 15.25 8.88
CA GLY A 337 5.59 16.26 9.66
C GLY A 337 4.98 17.69 9.61
N GLU A 338 3.89 17.92 8.87
CA GLU A 338 3.20 19.22 8.84
C GLU A 338 1.90 19.16 9.66
N ARG A 339 1.50 20.30 10.22
CA ARG A 339 0.16 20.42 10.82
C ARG A 339 -0.90 20.27 9.74
N PRO A 340 -1.99 19.51 10.01
CA PRO A 340 -3.08 19.37 9.05
C PRO A 340 -3.78 20.71 8.81
N LEU A 341 -4.27 20.87 7.58
CA LEU A 341 -5.01 22.05 7.14
C LEU A 341 -6.46 21.66 6.86
N PHE A 342 -7.39 22.45 7.31
CA PHE A 342 -8.80 22.31 6.96
C PHE A 342 -9.18 23.29 5.86
N THR A 343 -9.84 22.79 4.83
CA THR A 343 -10.41 23.62 3.77
C THR A 343 -11.91 23.34 3.70
N PRO A 344 -12.77 24.28 4.11
CA PRO A 344 -14.20 24.10 4.05
C PRO A 344 -14.68 24.02 2.59
N GLU A 345 -15.72 23.25 2.31
CA GLU A 345 -16.31 23.19 0.99
C GLU A 345 -17.16 24.44 0.69
N PHE A 346 -16.95 24.98 -0.52
CA PHE A 346 -17.63 26.23 -0.93
C PHE A 346 -19.14 26.11 -0.84
N GLU A 347 -19.73 25.05 -1.35
CA GLU A 347 -21.18 24.84 -1.35
C GLU A 347 -21.75 24.79 0.09
N ALA A 348 -21.03 24.11 1.00
CA ALA A 348 -21.41 24.06 2.41
C ALA A 348 -21.33 25.47 3.05
N CYS A 349 -20.27 26.22 2.74
CA CYS A 349 -20.13 27.61 3.22
C CYS A 349 -21.20 28.54 2.65
N ALA A 350 -21.49 28.45 1.36
CA ALA A 350 -22.49 29.26 0.68
C ALA A 350 -23.90 29.01 1.23
N LYS A 351 -24.24 27.75 1.45
CA LYS A 351 -25.49 27.36 2.09
C LYS A 351 -25.61 27.93 3.51
N MET A 352 -24.60 27.71 4.33
CA MET A 352 -24.57 28.20 5.72
C MET A 352 -24.63 29.73 5.78
N ALA A 353 -23.88 30.43 4.92
CA ALA A 353 -23.90 31.89 4.83
C ALA A 353 -25.31 32.43 4.50
N SER A 354 -26.01 31.78 3.55
CA SER A 354 -27.38 32.13 3.18
C SER A 354 -28.37 31.87 4.33
N GLU A 355 -28.30 30.70 4.97
CA GLU A 355 -29.19 30.34 6.08
C GLU A 355 -28.99 31.23 7.29
N ARG A 356 -27.75 31.58 7.63
CA ARG A 356 -27.40 32.43 8.78
C ARG A 356 -27.43 33.93 8.48
N ARG A 357 -27.58 34.30 7.20
CA ARG A 357 -27.57 35.72 6.74
C ARG A 357 -26.29 36.46 7.12
N VAL A 358 -25.16 35.80 7.01
CA VAL A 358 -23.83 36.36 7.26
C VAL A 358 -22.99 36.33 5.99
N PRO A 359 -21.98 37.19 5.84
CA PRO A 359 -21.07 37.14 4.73
C PRO A 359 -20.33 35.75 4.67
N ILE A 360 -20.17 35.17 3.49
CA ILE A 360 -19.48 33.90 3.34
C ILE A 360 -18.04 33.91 3.91
N ARG A 361 -17.36 35.05 3.84
CA ARG A 361 -16.02 35.24 4.44
C ARG A 361 -16.01 35.02 5.95
N GLU A 362 -17.11 35.37 6.64
CA GLU A 362 -17.25 35.11 8.07
C GLU A 362 -17.35 33.61 8.37
N ILE A 363 -18.05 32.86 7.52
CA ILE A 363 -18.11 31.40 7.64
C ILE A 363 -16.71 30.80 7.49
N TYR A 364 -15.92 31.21 6.49
CA TYR A 364 -14.53 30.76 6.31
C TYR A 364 -13.67 31.04 7.53
N ARG A 365 -13.69 32.29 8.03
CA ARG A 365 -12.91 32.73 9.20
C ARG A 365 -13.26 31.89 10.45
N VAL A 366 -14.54 31.67 10.71
CA VAL A 366 -15.00 30.90 11.86
C VAL A 366 -14.64 29.43 11.70
N ALA A 367 -14.71 28.88 10.49
CA ALA A 367 -14.31 27.51 10.22
C ALA A 367 -12.82 27.26 10.51
N GLU A 368 -11.94 28.15 10.04
CA GLU A 368 -10.50 28.08 10.29
C GLU A 368 -10.18 28.18 11.79
N GLN A 369 -10.83 29.09 12.49
CA GLN A 369 -10.65 29.27 13.93
C GLN A 369 -11.14 28.04 14.73
N SER A 370 -12.36 27.54 14.44
CA SER A 370 -12.91 26.37 15.12
C SER A 370 -12.07 25.11 14.88
N PHE A 371 -11.50 24.96 13.70
CA PHE A 371 -10.61 23.87 13.39
C PHE A 371 -9.30 23.95 14.19
N ALA A 372 -8.68 25.14 14.28
CA ALA A 372 -7.48 25.33 15.07
C ALA A 372 -7.70 24.98 16.56
N GLU A 373 -8.81 25.43 17.15
CA GLU A 373 -9.19 25.11 18.53
C GLU A 373 -9.45 23.63 18.77
N GLN A 374 -10.05 22.90 17.80
CA GLN A 374 -10.30 21.47 17.90
C GLN A 374 -9.02 20.64 17.80
N ILE A 375 -8.08 21.05 16.96
CA ILE A 375 -6.77 20.38 16.87
C ILE A 375 -5.97 20.60 18.14
N GLU A 376 -5.88 21.80 18.68
CA GLU A 376 -5.15 22.09 19.93
C GLU A 376 -5.68 21.20 21.06
N LYS A 377 -6.99 21.11 21.24
CA LYS A 377 -7.60 20.24 22.24
C LYS A 377 -7.29 18.76 22.05
N ALA A 378 -7.18 18.29 20.80
CA ALA A 378 -6.84 16.91 20.52
C ALA A 378 -5.37 16.59 20.85
N PHE A 379 -4.45 17.53 20.65
CA PHE A 379 -3.05 17.38 21.04
C PHE A 379 -2.87 17.42 22.57
N ASP A 380 -3.53 18.36 23.27
CA ASP A 380 -3.45 18.47 24.73
C ASP A 380 -3.99 17.20 25.44
N GLN A 381 -5.01 16.53 24.90
CA GLN A 381 -5.52 15.27 25.43
C GLN A 381 -4.53 14.12 25.30
N HIS A 382 -3.72 14.07 24.25
CA HIS A 382 -2.71 13.03 24.08
C HIS A 382 -1.48 13.21 24.99
N GLU A 383 -1.12 14.44 25.39
CA GLU A 383 -0.05 14.67 26.35
C GLU A 383 -0.44 14.26 27.79
N HIS A 384 -1.71 14.36 28.16
CA HIS A 384 -2.19 13.99 29.49
C HIS A 384 -2.41 12.47 29.68
N ASP A 385 -2.56 11.69 28.62
CA ASP A 385 -2.70 10.22 28.72
C ASP A 385 -1.36 9.50 28.90
N HIS A 386 -0.21 10.18 28.73
CA HIS A 386 1.13 9.62 28.93
C HIS A 386 1.76 9.87 30.30
N ASP A 387 1.20 10.77 31.12
CA ASP A 387 1.76 11.11 32.45
C ASP A 387 1.12 10.33 33.64
N GLY A 388 0.27 9.36 33.40
CA GLY A 388 -0.46 8.64 34.41
C GLY A 388 -0.08 7.18 34.55
N ASP A 389 1.16 6.81 34.83
CA ASP A 389 1.48 5.55 35.54
C ASP A 389 2.99 5.42 35.88
N HIS A 390 3.47 6.10 36.90
CA HIS A 390 4.67 5.71 37.63
C HIS A 390 4.59 6.21 39.06
N SER A 391 3.74 5.54 39.87
CA SER A 391 3.89 5.53 41.32
C SER A 391 4.35 4.12 41.73
N HIS A 392 5.64 3.94 41.87
CA HIS A 392 6.16 2.81 42.62
C HIS A 392 6.67 3.31 43.96
N ASP A 393 5.87 3.05 45.00
CA ASP A 393 6.32 2.96 46.37
C ASP A 393 7.36 1.84 46.51
N HIS A 394 8.54 2.19 46.89
CA HIS A 394 9.48 1.26 47.51
C HIS A 394 10.07 1.89 48.77
N ASP A 395 9.38 1.58 49.90
CA ASP A 395 10.00 1.56 51.22
C ASP A 395 11.03 0.42 51.26
N HIS A 396 12.31 0.74 51.50
CA HIS A 396 13.26 -0.15 52.11
C HIS A 396 14.26 0.66 52.95
N ASP A 397 14.00 0.62 54.28
CA ASP A 397 15.01 0.83 55.32
C ASP A 397 16.14 -0.20 55.16
N HIS A 398 17.38 0.25 55.18
CA HIS A 398 18.47 -0.48 55.80
C HIS A 398 19.66 0.46 56.03
N ASP A 399 19.95 0.65 57.34
CA ASP A 399 21.18 1.15 57.94
C ASP A 399 22.38 0.28 57.53
N GLY A 400 23.55 0.91 57.34
CA GLY A 400 24.78 0.20 57.11
C GLY A 400 25.96 1.11 56.80
N ASP A 401 26.47 1.71 57.84
CA ASP A 401 27.76 2.41 57.98
C ASP A 401 28.94 1.55 57.47
N HIS A 402 29.83 2.10 56.64
CA HIS A 402 31.26 1.82 56.62
C HIS A 402 32.04 2.78 55.69
N SER A 403 32.81 3.62 56.37
CA SER A 403 33.94 4.39 55.86
C SER A 403 35.05 3.52 55.28
N HIS A 404 35.69 3.93 54.21
CA HIS A 404 37.13 3.86 54.01
C HIS A 404 37.59 4.77 52.86
N ASP A 405 38.44 5.72 53.26
CA ASP A 405 39.35 6.48 52.42
C ASP A 405 40.32 5.56 51.66
N HIS A 406 40.68 5.92 50.46
CA HIS A 406 42.05 5.93 49.96
C HIS A 406 42.21 6.73 48.67
N ASP A 407 42.99 7.73 48.83
CA ASP A 407 43.70 8.64 47.95
C ASP A 407 44.72 7.94 47.03
N CYS A 408 45.14 8.64 45.97
CA CYS A 408 46.32 8.58 45.08
C CYS A 408 45.89 8.51 43.63
N GLY A 409 45.96 9.50 42.80
CA GLY A 409 47.05 10.39 42.45
C GLY A 409 48.06 9.76 41.50
N HIS A 410 47.99 10.12 40.18
CA HIS A 410 49.18 10.52 39.40
C HIS A 410 48.85 10.80 37.93
N ASP A 411 49.24 12.00 37.56
CA ASP A 411 49.50 12.51 36.22
C ASP A 411 50.49 11.68 35.43
N HIS A 412 50.46 11.70 34.13
CA HIS A 412 51.56 12.13 33.27
C HIS A 412 51.18 12.17 31.76
N ASP A 413 51.55 13.29 31.25
CA ASP A 413 51.64 13.84 29.91
C ASP A 413 52.48 13.02 28.88
N HIS A 414 52.41 13.61 27.69
CA HIS A 414 53.33 13.56 26.52
C HIS A 414 52.99 12.54 25.43
N ASP A 415 52.94 12.89 24.24
CA ASP A 415 53.31 13.95 23.25
C ASP A 415 53.61 13.24 21.93
N SER A 416 53.25 13.93 20.88
CA SER A 416 53.83 13.98 19.54
C SER A 416 53.98 12.66 18.73
N GLY A 417 53.48 12.61 17.52
CA GLY A 417 54.19 13.08 16.40
C GLY A 417 54.01 12.37 15.08
N LYS A 418 53.48 13.06 14.14
CA LYS A 418 53.90 13.15 12.72
C LYS A 418 54.06 11.95 11.79
N LYS A 419 53.28 12.04 10.72
CA LYS A 419 53.71 12.09 9.28
C LYS A 419 53.77 10.83 8.40
N ARG A 420 52.96 10.97 7.32
CA ARG A 420 53.27 10.73 5.87
C ARG A 420 53.51 9.27 5.43
N LYS A 421 52.99 8.75 4.37
CA LYS A 421 52.63 9.12 2.97
C LYS A 421 52.45 7.83 2.16
N LYS A 422 51.52 7.86 1.21
CA LYS A 422 51.56 7.24 -0.14
C LYS A 422 51.75 5.71 -0.27
N SER A 423 50.78 5.04 -0.81
CA SER A 423 50.66 4.70 -2.24
C SER A 423 49.20 4.47 -2.56
#